data_6e907686c07d19d2f17d78ef538de630
#
_entry.id   6e907686c07d19d2f17d78ef538de630
#
_cell.length_a   1.000
_cell.length_b   1.000
_cell.length_c   1.000
_cell.angle_alpha   90.00
_cell.angle_beta   90.00
_cell.angle_gamma   90.00
#
_symmetry.space_group_name_H-M   'P 1'
#
loop_
_entity.id
_entity.type
_entity.pdbx_description
1 polymer ?
#
loop_
_entity_poly.entity_id
_entity_poly.type
_entity_poly.pdbx_seq_one_letter_code
_entity_poly.pdbx_strand_id
1 'polypeptide(L)'
;MYEGVRELRENARVTSEFKSDYQELVDEISELLGVPATLENRDFELIAFGAYDSEGDLDPSALDPVRTRSILTRRSTTAVRTWFEGFGITRATGPVRIPPTPEAGVYRGRICLPVRHRGVVLGYVWLLDSDPGPTDAQLAAAMGVAGRIGALLADEAQAGAGLGRELRAVLVAEGGWQRDMAVAELRTALGARADVPHTLVCVAPWPSADPDDAPSPRTVPHATALCALPWGAAGHSLAVLVRLRSTDTATPALTAAARLLRDAEEARSAAARGAGARTAAAVAAGSAGPVPGAQACAAGVGGARTGLAELGAVWQEASAAARAALAEPRFGPVARWADIGPYRLLTALPPQAPQDPAVAPLLTPAHHELARTAEVYLDHAGQAGRTATALGIHRQTLYYRLSRVEQLTGLDLDDGEDRLLLHMALKGARLA
;
A
#
# COMPACT_ATOMS: atom_id res chain seq x y z
N MET A 1 1.92 12.39 36.51
CA MET A 1 0.60 12.15 35.88
C MET A 1 0.05 13.37 35.13
N TYR A 2 0.34 14.61 35.56
CA TYR A 2 -0.13 15.86 34.87
C TYR A 2 0.74 16.26 33.66
N GLU A 3 2.02 15.96 33.62
CA GLU A 3 2.90 16.27 32.48
C GLU A 3 2.58 15.41 31.24
N GLY A 4 2.32 14.11 31.39
CA GLY A 4 1.98 13.24 30.26
C GLY A 4 0.65 13.59 29.56
N VAL A 5 -0.29 14.21 30.28
CA VAL A 5 -1.56 14.68 29.69
C VAL A 5 -1.37 15.98 28.90
N ARG A 6 -0.38 16.79 29.27
CA ARG A 6 -0.04 18.04 28.58
C ARG A 6 0.70 17.76 27.28
N GLU A 7 1.64 16.81 27.26
CA GLU A 7 2.34 16.34 26.04
C GLU A 7 1.41 15.61 25.08
N LEU A 8 0.46 14.80 25.55
CA LEU A 8 -0.55 14.18 24.72
C LEU A 8 -1.47 15.21 24.02
N ARG A 9 -1.76 16.33 24.69
CA ARG A 9 -2.52 17.43 24.11
C ARG A 9 -1.68 18.23 23.09
N GLU A 10 -0.40 18.39 23.30
CA GLU A 10 0.51 19.09 22.38
C GLU A 10 0.75 18.29 21.10
N ASN A 11 0.90 16.97 21.19
CA ASN A 11 1.08 16.10 20.03
C ASN A 11 -0.22 15.82 19.23
N ALA A 12 -1.37 15.82 19.90
CA ALA A 12 -2.66 15.86 19.22
C ALA A 12 -2.87 17.23 18.52
N ARG A 13 -2.30 18.31 19.06
CA ARG A 13 -2.29 19.63 18.42
C ARG A 13 -1.45 19.64 17.14
N VAL A 14 -0.24 19.09 17.11
CA VAL A 14 0.63 19.16 15.93
C VAL A 14 0.00 18.46 14.70
N THR A 15 -0.61 17.29 14.83
CA THR A 15 -1.39 16.67 13.73
C THR A 15 -2.73 17.37 13.46
N SER A 16 -3.27 18.08 14.45
CA SER A 16 -4.44 18.95 14.31
C SER A 16 -4.05 20.30 13.71
N GLU A 17 -2.88 20.85 14.05
CA GLU A 17 -2.36 22.11 13.52
C GLU A 17 -2.13 22.06 12.03
N PHE A 18 -1.46 21.03 11.49
CA PHE A 18 -1.30 20.91 10.03
C PHE A 18 -2.64 20.75 9.28
N LYS A 19 -3.62 20.10 9.87
CA LYS A 19 -4.98 20.06 9.30
C LYS A 19 -5.67 21.41 9.39
N SER A 20 -5.43 22.16 10.46
CA SER A 20 -5.91 23.52 10.65
C SER A 20 -5.32 24.45 9.59
N ASP A 21 -3.99 24.39 9.37
CA ASP A 21 -3.28 25.26 8.45
C ASP A 21 -3.75 25.13 6.99
N TYR A 22 -3.95 23.89 6.51
CA TYR A 22 -4.50 23.69 5.16
C TYR A 22 -5.95 24.13 5.05
N GLN A 23 -6.74 23.89 6.09
CA GLN A 23 -8.13 24.31 6.10
C GLN A 23 -8.23 25.84 6.07
N GLU A 24 -7.47 26.54 6.92
CA GLU A 24 -7.40 28.00 6.96
C GLU A 24 -7.01 28.60 5.61
N LEU A 25 -6.00 28.02 4.93
CA LEU A 25 -5.57 28.50 3.61
C LEU A 25 -6.60 28.22 2.50
N VAL A 26 -7.32 27.11 2.59
CA VAL A 26 -8.41 26.79 1.64
C VAL A 26 -9.62 27.70 1.89
N ASP A 27 -9.91 28.01 3.14
CA ASP A 27 -10.98 28.95 3.51
C ASP A 27 -10.62 30.38 3.05
N GLU A 28 -9.36 30.82 3.22
CA GLU A 28 -8.86 32.09 2.68
C GLU A 28 -9.05 32.19 1.15
N ILE A 29 -8.73 31.11 0.39
CA ILE A 29 -9.00 31.10 -1.06
C ILE A 29 -10.51 31.18 -1.32
N SER A 30 -11.31 30.47 -0.55
CA SER A 30 -12.76 30.46 -0.71
C SER A 30 -13.37 31.87 -0.48
N GLU A 31 -12.90 32.58 0.55
CA GLU A 31 -13.30 33.95 0.85
C GLU A 31 -12.86 34.94 -0.24
N LEU A 32 -11.60 34.86 -0.70
CA LEU A 32 -11.06 35.73 -1.75
C LEU A 32 -11.84 35.63 -3.06
N LEU A 33 -12.34 34.45 -3.38
CA LEU A 33 -12.97 34.15 -4.66
C LEU A 33 -14.50 34.08 -4.58
N GLY A 34 -15.07 34.06 -3.36
CA GLY A 34 -16.51 33.94 -3.12
C GLY A 34 -17.08 32.58 -3.57
N VAL A 35 -16.24 31.55 -3.71
CA VAL A 35 -16.64 30.20 -4.13
C VAL A 35 -15.88 29.15 -3.32
N PRO A 36 -16.50 28.02 -2.95
CA PRO A 36 -15.84 26.98 -2.16
C PRO A 36 -14.65 26.38 -2.91
N ALA A 37 -13.49 26.36 -2.28
CA ALA A 37 -12.28 25.76 -2.79
C ALA A 37 -12.11 24.31 -2.29
N THR A 38 -11.44 23.47 -3.05
CA THR A 38 -11.08 22.10 -2.67
C THR A 38 -9.59 21.90 -2.97
N LEU A 39 -8.82 21.49 -1.97
CA LEU A 39 -7.40 21.17 -2.10
C LEU A 39 -7.20 19.66 -2.23
N GLU A 40 -6.54 19.26 -3.30
CA GLU A 40 -6.11 17.88 -3.55
C GLU A 40 -4.57 17.82 -3.70
N ASN A 41 -3.95 16.70 -3.34
CA ASN A 41 -2.55 16.46 -3.62
C ASN A 41 -2.32 16.16 -5.12
N ARG A 42 -1.06 15.92 -5.52
CA ARG A 42 -0.70 15.59 -6.91
C ARG A 42 -1.38 14.32 -7.44
N ASP A 43 -1.83 13.43 -6.53
CA ASP A 43 -2.51 12.18 -6.85
C ASP A 43 -4.04 12.30 -6.82
N PHE A 44 -4.54 13.53 -6.72
CA PHE A 44 -5.97 13.85 -6.64
C PHE A 44 -6.67 13.23 -5.41
N GLU A 45 -5.94 13.19 -4.30
CA GLU A 45 -6.53 12.85 -3.00
C GLU A 45 -6.83 14.11 -2.22
N LEU A 46 -8.03 14.14 -1.65
CA LEU A 46 -8.56 15.29 -0.92
C LEU A 46 -7.77 15.56 0.37
N ILE A 47 -7.23 16.77 0.50
CA ILE A 47 -6.54 17.28 1.69
C ILE A 47 -7.48 18.11 2.55
N ALA A 48 -8.09 19.14 1.97
CA ALA A 48 -9.00 20.07 2.61
C ALA A 48 -10.07 20.57 1.65
N PHE A 49 -11.19 21.06 2.17
CA PHE A 49 -12.23 21.70 1.37
C PHE A 49 -12.86 22.84 2.17
N GLY A 50 -13.10 23.98 1.53
CA GLY A 50 -13.80 25.13 2.11
C GLY A 50 -15.24 24.77 2.44
N ALA A 51 -15.69 25.16 3.62
CA ALA A 51 -17.05 24.96 4.06
C ALA A 51 -18.00 25.73 3.13
N TYR A 52 -19.09 25.10 2.73
CA TYR A 52 -20.24 25.78 2.18
C TYR A 52 -20.96 26.46 3.35
N ASP A 53 -21.15 27.79 3.26
CA ASP A 53 -22.06 28.46 4.16
C ASP A 53 -23.49 28.04 3.77
N SER A 54 -24.06 27.12 4.53
CA SER A 54 -25.27 26.37 4.18
C SER A 54 -26.56 27.08 4.59
N GLU A 55 -26.56 28.41 4.66
CA GLU A 55 -27.81 29.17 4.83
C GLU A 55 -28.57 29.39 3.50
N GLY A 56 -27.98 29.03 2.36
CA GLY A 56 -28.65 28.99 1.06
C GLY A 56 -28.90 27.54 0.64
N ASP A 57 -30.06 27.28 0.04
CA ASP A 57 -30.45 26.01 -0.58
C ASP A 57 -29.25 25.37 -1.29
N LEU A 58 -28.88 24.14 -0.86
CA LEU A 58 -27.87 23.35 -1.54
C LEU A 58 -28.28 23.20 -3.01
N ASP A 59 -27.69 24.01 -3.90
CA ASP A 59 -27.91 23.88 -5.32
C ASP A 59 -27.41 22.50 -5.78
N PRO A 60 -28.30 21.54 -6.08
CA PRO A 60 -27.90 20.20 -6.48
C PRO A 60 -27.00 20.21 -7.74
N SER A 61 -27.02 21.30 -8.53
CA SER A 61 -26.17 21.47 -9.70
C SER A 61 -24.71 21.81 -9.36
N ALA A 62 -24.43 22.23 -8.11
CA ALA A 62 -23.08 22.46 -7.61
C ALA A 62 -22.33 21.15 -7.31
N LEU A 63 -23.05 20.03 -7.19
CA LEU A 63 -22.51 18.71 -6.91
C LEU A 63 -22.56 17.85 -8.18
N ASP A 64 -21.66 18.09 -9.13
CA ASP A 64 -21.50 17.17 -10.24
C ASP A 64 -20.95 15.79 -9.76
N PRO A 65 -21.18 14.69 -10.52
CA PRO A 65 -20.79 13.35 -10.10
C PRO A 65 -19.31 13.20 -9.79
N VAL A 66 -18.43 13.92 -10.50
CA VAL A 66 -16.98 13.88 -10.30
C VAL A 66 -16.63 14.50 -8.95
N ARG A 67 -17.16 15.69 -8.65
CA ARG A 67 -16.90 16.39 -7.40
C ARG A 67 -17.47 15.65 -6.19
N THR A 68 -18.72 15.20 -6.31
CA THR A 68 -19.39 14.42 -5.26
C THR A 68 -18.61 13.17 -4.93
N ARG A 69 -18.13 12.44 -5.94
CA ARG A 69 -17.32 11.25 -5.76
C ARG A 69 -16.00 11.59 -5.08
N SER A 70 -15.26 12.61 -5.55
CA SER A 70 -13.98 13.03 -4.96
C SER A 70 -14.12 13.38 -3.48
N ILE A 71 -15.17 14.10 -3.11
CA ILE A 71 -15.45 14.46 -1.71
C ILE A 71 -15.79 13.23 -0.86
N LEU A 72 -16.71 12.38 -1.32
CA LEU A 72 -17.19 11.20 -0.57
C LEU A 72 -16.11 10.12 -0.44
N THR A 73 -15.36 9.86 -1.51
CA THR A 73 -14.30 8.82 -1.52
C THR A 73 -12.94 9.36 -1.11
N ARG A 74 -12.82 10.69 -0.97
CA ARG A 74 -11.59 11.44 -0.70
C ARG A 74 -10.50 11.26 -1.76
N ARG A 75 -10.85 10.81 -2.96
CA ARG A 75 -9.93 10.65 -4.08
C ARG A 75 -10.67 10.63 -5.42
N SER A 76 -9.99 11.02 -6.47
CA SER A 76 -10.45 10.87 -7.85
C SER A 76 -9.98 9.55 -8.47
N THR A 77 -10.69 9.09 -9.51
CA THR A 77 -10.25 7.91 -10.27
C THR A 77 -9.11 8.28 -11.22
N THR A 78 -8.28 7.29 -11.59
CA THR A 78 -7.20 7.47 -12.58
C THR A 78 -7.71 8.06 -13.90
N ALA A 79 -8.92 7.66 -14.35
CA ALA A 79 -9.51 8.19 -15.58
C ALA A 79 -9.83 9.69 -15.46
N VAL A 80 -10.40 10.11 -14.33
CA VAL A 80 -10.69 11.52 -14.04
C VAL A 80 -9.40 12.32 -13.94
N ARG A 81 -8.40 11.80 -13.25
CA ARG A 81 -7.07 12.42 -13.15
C ARG A 81 -6.46 12.64 -14.54
N THR A 82 -6.34 11.60 -15.36
CA THR A 82 -5.76 11.69 -16.71
C THR A 82 -6.52 12.68 -17.58
N TRP A 83 -7.85 12.73 -17.45
CA TRP A 83 -8.67 13.68 -18.18
C TRP A 83 -8.34 15.12 -17.79
N PHE A 84 -8.27 15.45 -16.50
CA PHE A 84 -7.88 16.79 -16.04
C PHE A 84 -6.43 17.14 -16.40
N GLU A 85 -5.50 16.22 -16.31
CA GLU A 85 -4.10 16.41 -16.71
C GLU A 85 -3.96 16.78 -18.20
N GLY A 86 -4.90 16.32 -19.03
CA GLY A 86 -4.99 16.68 -20.46
C GLY A 86 -5.15 18.17 -20.72
N PHE A 87 -5.66 18.95 -19.75
CA PHE A 87 -5.73 20.42 -19.83
C PHE A 87 -4.42 21.13 -19.48
N GLY A 88 -3.33 20.39 -19.26
CA GLY A 88 -2.00 20.94 -19.02
C GLY A 88 -1.77 21.46 -17.59
N ILE A 89 -2.64 21.16 -16.63
CA ILE A 89 -2.55 21.60 -15.24
C ILE A 89 -1.22 21.23 -14.55
N THR A 90 -0.60 20.13 -14.97
CA THR A 90 0.69 19.67 -14.46
C THR A 90 1.85 20.60 -14.83
N ARG A 91 1.73 21.34 -15.92
CA ARG A 91 2.75 22.27 -16.44
C ARG A 91 2.41 23.73 -16.19
N ALA A 92 1.15 24.03 -15.95
CA ALA A 92 0.67 25.40 -15.77
C ALA A 92 1.34 26.07 -14.57
N THR A 93 1.68 27.34 -14.71
CA THR A 93 2.22 28.20 -13.63
C THR A 93 1.22 29.19 -13.10
N GLY A 94 0.05 29.29 -13.74
CA GLY A 94 -1.07 30.14 -13.38
C GLY A 94 -2.39 29.37 -13.40
N PRO A 95 -3.51 30.05 -13.13
CA PRO A 95 -4.84 29.45 -13.14
C PRO A 95 -5.19 28.83 -14.51
N VAL A 96 -5.81 27.65 -14.50
CA VAL A 96 -6.29 26.97 -15.70
C VAL A 96 -7.81 26.85 -15.64
N ARG A 97 -8.51 27.45 -16.62
CA ARG A 97 -9.96 27.30 -16.78
C ARG A 97 -10.28 26.07 -17.60
N ILE A 98 -11.16 25.24 -17.09
CA ILE A 98 -11.59 23.99 -17.72
C ILE A 98 -13.07 24.11 -18.01
N PRO A 99 -13.49 24.01 -19.29
CA PRO A 99 -14.88 24.19 -19.67
C PRO A 99 -15.76 23.05 -19.15
N PRO A 100 -17.08 23.27 -19.02
CA PRO A 100 -18.03 22.20 -18.78
C PRO A 100 -17.90 21.10 -19.84
N THR A 101 -17.88 19.86 -19.41
CA THR A 101 -17.78 18.68 -20.29
C THR A 101 -18.70 17.60 -19.76
N PRO A 102 -20.01 17.65 -20.06
CA PRO A 102 -21.02 16.73 -19.52
C PRO A 102 -20.72 15.25 -19.80
N GLU A 103 -20.07 14.95 -20.95
CA GLU A 103 -19.68 13.59 -21.32
C GLU A 103 -18.61 13.01 -20.35
N ALA A 104 -17.82 13.88 -19.72
CA ALA A 104 -16.86 13.50 -18.67
C ALA A 104 -17.45 13.58 -17.26
N GLY A 105 -18.74 13.90 -17.10
CA GLY A 105 -19.41 14.09 -15.82
C GLY A 105 -19.08 15.42 -15.13
N VAL A 106 -18.54 16.40 -15.88
CA VAL A 106 -18.20 17.75 -15.43
C VAL A 106 -19.22 18.72 -15.99
N TYR A 107 -20.28 18.98 -15.22
CA TYR A 107 -21.41 19.81 -15.67
C TYR A 107 -21.17 21.32 -15.53
N ARG A 108 -20.25 21.73 -14.66
CA ARG A 108 -19.87 23.12 -14.46
C ARG A 108 -18.39 23.33 -14.77
N GLY A 109 -18.06 24.46 -15.36
CA GLY A 109 -16.65 24.85 -15.58
C GLY A 109 -15.87 24.85 -14.26
N ARG A 110 -14.58 24.61 -14.35
CA ARG A 110 -13.69 24.60 -13.20
C ARG A 110 -12.50 25.51 -13.41
N ILE A 111 -12.00 26.04 -12.31
CA ILE A 111 -10.72 26.73 -12.28
C ILE A 111 -9.78 25.86 -11.44
N CYS A 112 -8.64 25.50 -12.00
CA CYS A 112 -7.56 24.81 -11.32
C CYS A 112 -6.46 25.81 -10.99
N LEU A 113 -6.10 25.95 -9.71
CA LEU A 113 -4.91 26.67 -9.26
C LEU A 113 -3.82 25.63 -8.95
N PRO A 114 -2.75 25.52 -9.77
CA PRO A 114 -1.68 24.59 -9.50
C PRO A 114 -0.90 25.01 -8.24
N VAL A 115 -0.82 24.11 -7.28
CA VAL A 115 -0.05 24.30 -6.05
C VAL A 115 1.39 23.86 -6.29
N ARG A 116 2.32 24.83 -6.29
CA ARG A 116 3.72 24.57 -6.68
C ARG A 116 4.70 25.03 -5.60
N HIS A 117 5.81 24.30 -5.49
CA HIS A 117 6.98 24.72 -4.76
C HIS A 117 8.24 24.49 -5.60
N ARG A 118 9.09 25.52 -5.76
CA ARG A 118 10.33 25.46 -6.55
C ARG A 118 10.15 24.81 -7.94
N GLY A 119 9.05 25.11 -8.62
CA GLY A 119 8.75 24.59 -9.95
C GLY A 119 8.05 23.22 -10.01
N VAL A 120 7.98 22.48 -8.90
CA VAL A 120 7.31 21.17 -8.80
C VAL A 120 5.85 21.35 -8.39
N VAL A 121 4.92 20.66 -9.07
CA VAL A 121 3.50 20.60 -8.68
C VAL A 121 3.35 19.59 -7.55
N LEU A 122 2.77 20.03 -6.44
CA LEU A 122 2.53 19.23 -5.24
C LEU A 122 1.03 18.98 -4.99
N GLY A 123 0.17 19.73 -5.67
CA GLY A 123 -1.27 19.59 -5.54
C GLY A 123 -2.02 20.59 -6.43
N TYR A 124 -3.31 20.62 -6.25
CA TYR A 124 -4.23 21.45 -7.00
C TYR A 124 -5.33 22.00 -6.11
N VAL A 125 -5.65 23.30 -6.25
CA VAL A 125 -6.87 23.85 -5.68
C VAL A 125 -7.90 23.95 -6.79
N TRP A 126 -9.08 23.41 -6.52
CA TRP A 126 -10.19 23.36 -7.46
C TRP A 126 -11.32 24.27 -7.03
N LEU A 127 -11.85 25.01 -7.96
CA LEU A 127 -12.96 25.94 -7.81
C LEU A 127 -14.01 25.65 -8.88
N LEU A 128 -15.26 25.92 -8.59
CA LEU A 128 -16.29 25.99 -9.62
C LEU A 128 -16.18 27.36 -10.34
N ASP A 129 -16.17 27.33 -11.67
CA ASP A 129 -16.24 28.56 -12.46
C ASP A 129 -17.68 29.08 -12.44
N SER A 130 -17.87 30.36 -12.16
CA SER A 130 -19.15 31.05 -12.05
C SER A 130 -19.27 32.14 -13.11
N ASP A 131 -20.45 32.62 -13.36
CA ASP A 131 -20.69 33.76 -14.22
C ASP A 131 -21.48 34.83 -13.44
N PRO A 132 -20.87 36.02 -13.13
CA PRO A 132 -19.51 36.39 -13.42
C PRO A 132 -18.47 35.58 -12.59
N GLY A 133 -17.36 35.18 -13.24
CA GLY A 133 -16.27 34.46 -12.62
C GLY A 133 -15.30 35.39 -11.87
N PRO A 134 -14.32 34.79 -11.12
CA PRO A 134 -13.28 35.54 -10.46
C PRO A 134 -12.47 36.38 -11.44
N THR A 135 -12.10 37.59 -11.03
CA THR A 135 -11.23 38.49 -11.79
C THR A 135 -9.77 38.01 -11.78
N ASP A 136 -8.97 38.46 -12.73
CA ASP A 136 -7.54 38.13 -12.79
C ASP A 136 -6.78 38.57 -11.52
N ALA A 137 -7.17 39.69 -10.91
CA ALA A 137 -6.58 40.18 -9.67
C ALA A 137 -6.89 39.24 -8.49
N GLN A 138 -8.12 38.75 -8.39
CA GLN A 138 -8.51 37.76 -7.38
C GLN A 138 -7.81 36.42 -7.58
N LEU A 139 -7.71 35.96 -8.83
CA LEU A 139 -6.98 34.74 -9.14
C LEU A 139 -5.48 34.86 -8.84
N ALA A 140 -4.87 36.01 -9.08
CA ALA A 140 -3.48 36.26 -8.72
C ALA A 140 -3.26 36.25 -7.19
N ALA A 141 -4.18 36.83 -6.41
CA ALA A 141 -4.14 36.75 -4.96
C ALA A 141 -4.27 35.29 -4.46
N ALA A 142 -5.23 34.53 -5.01
CA ALA A 142 -5.41 33.12 -4.68
C ALA A 142 -4.19 32.25 -5.06
N MET A 143 -3.49 32.56 -6.15
CA MET A 143 -2.21 31.93 -6.49
C MET A 143 -1.11 32.20 -5.47
N GLY A 144 -1.12 33.38 -4.83
CA GLY A 144 -0.23 33.65 -3.69
C GLY A 144 -0.47 32.72 -2.51
N VAL A 145 -1.75 32.48 -2.18
CA VAL A 145 -2.15 31.50 -1.16
C VAL A 145 -1.77 30.08 -1.55
N ALA A 146 -2.02 29.69 -2.82
CA ALA A 146 -1.61 28.39 -3.35
C ALA A 146 -0.09 28.18 -3.25
N GLY A 147 0.71 29.22 -3.38
CA GLY A 147 2.17 29.17 -3.13
C GLY A 147 2.53 28.84 -1.68
N ARG A 148 1.78 29.40 -0.68
CA ARG A 148 1.96 29.06 0.72
C ARG A 148 1.59 27.61 1.01
N ILE A 149 0.50 27.12 0.43
CA ILE A 149 0.11 25.69 0.49
C ILE A 149 1.23 24.83 -0.09
N GLY A 150 1.82 25.24 -1.20
CA GLY A 150 2.94 24.55 -1.84
C GLY A 150 4.17 24.43 -0.94
N ALA A 151 4.52 25.45 -0.20
CA ALA A 151 5.61 25.42 0.77
C ALA A 151 5.32 24.40 1.89
N LEU A 152 4.13 24.43 2.49
CA LEU A 152 3.73 23.48 3.53
C LEU A 152 3.74 22.02 3.04
N LEU A 153 3.23 21.76 1.82
CA LEU A 153 3.27 20.42 1.24
C LEU A 153 4.71 19.94 0.98
N ALA A 154 5.61 20.84 0.59
CA ALA A 154 7.02 20.52 0.38
C ALA A 154 7.71 20.18 1.71
N ASP A 155 7.49 20.96 2.76
CA ASP A 155 8.04 20.73 4.09
C ASP A 155 7.55 19.39 4.67
N GLU A 156 6.25 19.09 4.51
CA GLU A 156 5.67 17.82 4.92
C GLU A 156 6.26 16.62 4.14
N ALA A 157 6.42 16.76 2.82
CA ALA A 157 7.03 15.72 1.99
C ALA A 157 8.49 15.47 2.39
N GLN A 158 9.24 16.53 2.69
CA GLN A 158 10.63 16.41 3.13
C GLN A 158 10.74 15.75 4.51
N ALA A 159 9.87 16.11 5.45
CA ALA A 159 9.79 15.47 6.76
C ALA A 159 9.42 13.98 6.63
N GLY A 160 8.46 13.65 5.78
CA GLY A 160 8.08 12.26 5.48
C GLY A 160 9.21 11.44 4.86
N ALA A 161 9.94 12.01 3.90
CA ALA A 161 11.11 11.38 3.31
C ALA A 161 12.26 11.20 4.33
N GLY A 162 12.42 12.13 5.27
CA GLY A 162 13.33 11.98 6.41
C GLY A 162 12.99 10.77 7.26
N LEU A 163 11.75 10.68 7.74
CA LEU A 163 11.27 9.54 8.52
C LEU A 163 11.38 8.20 7.76
N GLY A 164 11.12 8.20 6.45
CA GLY A 164 11.28 7.02 5.60
C GLY A 164 12.74 6.54 5.53
N ARG A 165 13.70 7.46 5.45
CA ARG A 165 15.14 7.11 5.48
C ARG A 165 15.56 6.50 6.81
N GLU A 166 15.14 7.11 7.94
CA GLU A 166 15.46 6.59 9.27
C GLU A 166 14.78 5.23 9.50
N LEU A 167 13.53 5.04 9.08
CA LEU A 167 12.87 3.75 9.13
C LEU A 167 13.65 2.70 8.31
N ARG A 168 14.03 3.05 7.07
CA ARG A 168 14.83 2.15 6.23
C ARG A 168 16.14 1.77 6.90
N ALA A 169 16.84 2.72 7.51
CA ALA A 169 18.10 2.48 8.22
C ALA A 169 17.90 1.44 9.35
N VAL A 170 16.84 1.55 10.15
CA VAL A 170 16.51 0.57 11.20
C VAL A 170 16.24 -0.82 10.62
N LEU A 171 15.47 -0.90 9.52
CA LEU A 171 15.04 -2.19 8.96
C LEU A 171 16.14 -2.94 8.18
N VAL A 172 17.14 -2.21 7.67
CA VAL A 172 18.26 -2.77 6.90
C VAL A 172 19.49 -3.01 7.78
N ALA A 173 19.60 -2.34 8.94
CA ALA A 173 20.75 -2.48 9.82
C ALA A 173 20.94 -3.93 10.26
N GLU A 174 22.17 -4.43 10.12
CA GLU A 174 22.63 -5.64 10.80
C GLU A 174 22.56 -5.42 12.32
N GLY A 175 22.49 -6.45 13.13
CA GLY A 175 22.36 -6.31 14.59
C GLY A 175 23.47 -5.46 15.26
N GLY A 176 23.33 -5.18 16.56
CA GLY A 176 24.31 -4.46 17.36
C GLY A 176 24.24 -2.93 17.21
N TRP A 177 25.38 -2.26 17.41
CA TRP A 177 25.46 -0.81 17.54
C TRP A 177 24.88 -0.02 16.35
N GLN A 178 24.96 -0.57 15.13
CA GLN A 178 24.40 0.09 13.93
C GLN A 178 22.87 0.20 14.04
N ARG A 179 22.21 -0.86 14.49
CA ARG A 179 20.75 -0.85 14.72
C ARG A 179 20.41 0.08 15.86
N ASP A 180 21.18 0.06 16.94
CA ASP A 180 20.93 0.93 18.11
C ASP A 180 21.02 2.41 17.73
N MET A 181 22.00 2.78 16.91
CA MET A 181 22.15 4.14 16.38
C MET A 181 20.95 4.50 15.48
N ALA A 182 20.59 3.65 14.52
CA ALA A 182 19.44 3.92 13.64
C ALA A 182 18.13 4.05 14.42
N VAL A 183 17.92 3.23 15.45
CA VAL A 183 16.75 3.35 16.35
C VAL A 183 16.78 4.66 17.11
N ALA A 184 17.94 5.13 17.59
CA ALA A 184 18.05 6.40 18.30
C ALA A 184 17.73 7.60 17.38
N GLU A 185 18.19 7.56 16.12
CA GLU A 185 17.87 8.58 15.12
C GLU A 185 16.39 8.59 14.76
N LEU A 186 15.79 7.42 14.50
CA LEU A 186 14.35 7.31 14.25
C LEU A 186 13.54 7.79 15.46
N ARG A 187 13.98 7.46 16.70
CA ARG A 187 13.34 7.94 17.93
C ARG A 187 13.37 9.47 18.01
N THR A 188 14.50 10.08 17.71
CA THR A 188 14.65 11.54 17.69
C THR A 188 13.73 12.17 16.65
N ALA A 189 13.65 11.60 15.45
CA ALA A 189 12.78 12.10 14.38
C ALA A 189 11.28 11.95 14.67
N LEU A 190 10.89 10.89 15.41
CA LEU A 190 9.51 10.66 15.81
C LEU A 190 9.08 11.47 17.06
N GLY A 191 10.03 11.85 17.90
CA GLY A 191 9.76 12.50 19.18
C GLY A 191 8.86 11.63 20.07
N ALA A 192 7.87 12.22 20.72
CA ALA A 192 6.93 11.53 21.60
C ALA A 192 6.13 10.40 20.92
N ARG A 193 6.07 10.38 19.59
CA ARG A 193 5.44 9.28 18.82
C ARG A 193 6.25 8.00 18.84
N ALA A 194 7.49 8.01 19.30
CA ALA A 194 8.34 6.82 19.38
C ALA A 194 7.90 5.81 20.45
N ASP A 195 7.24 6.28 21.50
CA ASP A 195 6.95 5.48 22.71
C ASP A 195 5.53 4.90 22.74
N VAL A 196 4.75 5.09 21.67
CA VAL A 196 3.43 4.48 21.50
C VAL A 196 3.52 3.09 20.88
N PRO A 197 2.45 2.28 20.92
CA PRO A 197 2.41 1.00 20.22
C PRO A 197 2.52 1.16 18.71
N HIS A 198 3.36 0.32 18.08
CA HIS A 198 3.56 0.27 16.63
C HIS A 198 3.52 -1.16 16.12
N THR A 199 3.26 -1.28 14.83
CA THR A 199 3.53 -2.49 14.04
C THR A 199 4.05 -2.10 12.66
N LEU A 200 4.54 -3.07 11.91
CA LEU A 200 4.93 -2.91 10.52
C LEU A 200 3.99 -3.67 9.60
N VAL A 201 3.68 -3.05 8.48
CA VAL A 201 3.00 -3.67 7.34
C VAL A 201 4.01 -3.81 6.20
N CYS A 202 4.07 -5.00 5.63
CA CYS A 202 4.81 -5.29 4.39
C CYS A 202 3.82 -5.48 3.26
N VAL A 203 3.94 -4.71 2.18
CA VAL A 203 3.16 -4.93 0.94
C VAL A 203 4.12 -5.36 -0.15
N ALA A 204 3.90 -6.54 -0.73
CA ALA A 204 4.80 -7.12 -1.73
C ALA A 204 4.05 -7.95 -2.79
N PRO A 205 4.56 -7.99 -4.02
CA PRO A 205 5.56 -7.07 -4.57
C PRO A 205 5.03 -5.66 -4.72
N TRP A 206 5.88 -4.64 -4.46
CA TRP A 206 5.54 -3.24 -4.67
C TRP A 206 6.02 -2.80 -6.06
N PRO A 207 5.23 -1.99 -6.81
CA PRO A 207 5.50 -1.73 -8.22
C PRO A 207 6.73 -0.87 -8.51
N SER A 208 7.21 -0.07 -7.55
CA SER A 208 8.34 0.85 -7.77
C SER A 208 9.33 0.84 -6.61
N ALA A 209 10.61 1.03 -6.96
CA ALA A 209 11.69 1.32 -6.01
C ALA A 209 11.83 2.81 -5.71
N ASP A 210 11.26 3.66 -6.55
CA ASP A 210 11.41 5.10 -6.45
C ASP A 210 10.64 5.60 -5.21
N PRO A 211 11.29 6.29 -4.28
CA PRO A 211 10.62 6.91 -3.13
C PRO A 211 9.53 7.90 -3.53
N ASP A 212 9.67 8.55 -4.70
CA ASP A 212 8.71 9.54 -5.20
C ASP A 212 7.41 8.89 -5.70
N ASP A 213 7.45 7.59 -6.02
CA ASP A 213 6.27 6.80 -6.39
C ASP A 213 5.58 6.17 -5.17
N ALA A 214 6.19 6.27 -3.99
CA ALA A 214 5.57 5.78 -2.77
C ALA A 214 4.43 6.74 -2.33
N PRO A 215 3.33 6.21 -1.78
CA PRO A 215 2.26 7.05 -1.27
C PRO A 215 2.77 7.91 -0.11
N SER A 216 2.21 9.11 0.04
CA SER A 216 2.50 9.92 1.21
C SER A 216 2.00 9.23 2.49
N PRO A 217 2.76 9.26 3.61
CA PRO A 217 2.28 8.74 4.90
C PRO A 217 0.91 9.31 5.30
N ARG A 218 0.61 10.53 4.86
CA ARG A 218 -0.66 11.20 5.11
C ARG A 218 -1.86 10.50 4.48
N THR A 219 -1.68 9.90 3.30
CA THR A 219 -2.75 9.26 2.54
C THR A 219 -3.02 7.82 2.99
N VAL A 220 -2.10 7.24 3.76
CA VAL A 220 -2.22 5.91 4.34
C VAL A 220 -2.70 6.00 5.78
N PRO A 221 -3.87 5.44 6.11
CA PRO A 221 -4.43 5.54 7.46
C PRO A 221 -3.45 5.05 8.52
N HIS A 222 -3.22 5.86 9.56
CA HIS A 222 -2.36 5.57 10.71
C HIS A 222 -0.87 5.33 10.38
N ALA A 223 -0.43 5.52 9.14
CA ALA A 223 0.97 5.44 8.79
C ALA A 223 1.76 6.60 9.44
N THR A 224 2.94 6.27 9.92
CA THR A 224 3.87 7.23 10.52
C THR A 224 5.07 7.46 9.62
N ALA A 225 5.59 6.39 9.03
CA ALA A 225 6.68 6.41 8.06
C ALA A 225 6.52 5.24 7.10
N LEU A 226 7.10 5.36 5.91
CA LEU A 226 7.15 4.28 4.95
C LEU A 226 8.43 4.35 4.12
N CYS A 227 8.89 3.20 3.65
CA CYS A 227 10.07 3.10 2.78
C CYS A 227 9.98 1.86 1.88
N ALA A 228 10.58 1.94 0.69
CA ALA A 228 10.74 0.79 -0.17
C ALA A 228 11.97 -0.03 0.25
N LEU A 229 11.84 -1.35 0.23
CA LEU A 229 12.89 -2.31 0.57
C LEU A 229 13.00 -3.38 -0.51
N PRO A 230 14.17 -4.02 -0.69
CA PRO A 230 14.32 -5.14 -1.62
C PRO A 230 13.35 -6.29 -1.28
N TRP A 231 12.83 -6.98 -2.31
CA TRP A 231 11.98 -8.14 -2.20
C TRP A 231 12.39 -9.20 -3.23
N GLY A 232 12.84 -10.35 -2.75
CA GLY A 232 13.40 -11.38 -3.63
C GLY A 232 14.61 -10.88 -4.43
N ALA A 233 14.82 -11.43 -5.62
CA ALA A 233 16.01 -11.16 -6.43
C ALA A 233 15.97 -9.81 -7.16
N ALA A 234 14.80 -9.32 -7.56
CA ALA A 234 14.68 -8.14 -8.40
C ALA A 234 13.44 -7.26 -8.09
N GLY A 235 12.66 -7.64 -7.08
CA GLY A 235 11.44 -6.93 -6.70
C GLY A 235 11.66 -5.98 -5.53
N HIS A 236 10.58 -5.27 -5.20
CA HIS A 236 10.53 -4.35 -4.06
C HIS A 236 9.32 -4.65 -3.19
N SER A 237 9.40 -4.27 -1.94
CA SER A 237 8.30 -4.25 -0.99
C SER A 237 8.18 -2.86 -0.38
N LEU A 238 6.99 -2.51 0.07
CA LEU A 238 6.75 -1.30 0.84
C LEU A 238 6.64 -1.67 2.31
N ALA A 239 7.53 -1.13 3.13
CA ALA A 239 7.46 -1.19 4.58
C ALA A 239 6.72 0.03 5.11
N VAL A 240 5.74 -0.16 5.98
CA VAL A 240 4.96 0.92 6.58
C VAL A 240 4.93 0.77 8.08
N LEU A 241 5.44 1.79 8.79
CA LEU A 241 5.32 1.89 10.24
C LEU A 241 3.94 2.45 10.57
N VAL A 242 3.12 1.65 11.24
CA VAL A 242 1.76 1.99 11.60
C VAL A 242 1.64 2.18 13.11
N ARG A 243 1.10 3.32 13.51
CA ARG A 243 0.79 3.60 14.91
C ARG A 243 -0.50 2.90 15.32
N LEU A 244 -0.47 2.27 16.48
CA LEU A 244 -1.60 1.58 17.08
C LEU A 244 -2.10 2.32 18.32
N ARG A 245 -3.34 2.05 18.71
CA ARG A 245 -3.91 2.56 19.98
C ARG A 245 -3.54 1.66 21.15
N SER A 246 -3.39 0.36 20.91
CA SER A 246 -2.93 -0.64 21.88
C SER A 246 -2.26 -1.80 21.13
N THR A 247 -1.53 -2.62 21.83
CA THR A 247 -0.89 -3.83 21.29
C THR A 247 -1.90 -4.93 20.92
N ASP A 248 -3.12 -4.85 21.44
CA ASP A 248 -4.15 -5.89 21.24
C ASP A 248 -4.99 -5.66 19.96
N THR A 249 -4.88 -4.46 19.35
CA THR A 249 -5.73 -4.09 18.22
C THR A 249 -4.91 -3.87 16.95
N ALA A 250 -5.02 -4.80 16.00
CA ALA A 250 -4.37 -4.71 14.69
C ALA A 250 -5.18 -3.93 13.63
N THR A 251 -6.40 -3.49 13.95
CA THR A 251 -7.31 -2.84 12.99
C THR A 251 -6.68 -1.68 12.20
N PRO A 252 -5.90 -0.76 12.80
CA PRO A 252 -5.24 0.31 12.04
C PRO A 252 -4.28 -0.22 10.98
N ALA A 253 -3.51 -1.27 11.29
CA ALA A 253 -2.59 -1.90 10.36
C ALA A 253 -3.32 -2.65 9.23
N LEU A 254 -4.40 -3.35 9.55
CA LEU A 254 -5.23 -4.02 8.54
C LEU A 254 -5.88 -3.02 7.58
N THR A 255 -6.32 -1.86 8.09
CA THR A 255 -6.87 -0.77 7.27
C THR A 255 -5.80 -0.20 6.34
N ALA A 256 -4.60 0.05 6.84
CA ALA A 256 -3.46 0.50 6.04
C ALA A 256 -3.08 -0.52 4.96
N ALA A 257 -2.97 -1.80 5.33
CA ALA A 257 -2.67 -2.89 4.41
C ALA A 257 -3.70 -3.01 3.28
N ALA A 258 -4.99 -3.01 3.60
CA ALA A 258 -6.07 -3.10 2.61
C ALA A 258 -6.09 -1.89 1.68
N ARG A 259 -5.76 -0.69 2.16
CA ARG A 259 -5.64 0.51 1.33
C ARG A 259 -4.48 0.37 0.34
N LEU A 260 -3.30 0.03 0.83
CA LEU A 260 -2.08 -0.08 0.01
C LEU A 260 -2.17 -1.19 -1.03
N LEU A 261 -2.85 -2.29 -0.72
CA LEU A 261 -3.11 -3.35 -1.72
C LEU A 261 -3.95 -2.83 -2.88
N ARG A 262 -5.00 -2.07 -2.62
CA ARG A 262 -5.79 -1.45 -3.69
C ARG A 262 -4.94 -0.51 -4.54
N ASP A 263 -4.10 0.31 -3.92
CA ASP A 263 -3.22 1.25 -4.62
C ASP A 263 -2.21 0.49 -5.49
N ALA A 264 -1.61 -0.61 -4.99
CA ALA A 264 -0.72 -1.48 -5.74
C ALA A 264 -1.41 -2.18 -6.92
N GLU A 265 -2.66 -2.63 -6.76
CA GLU A 265 -3.45 -3.25 -7.82
C GLU A 265 -3.83 -2.23 -8.91
N GLU A 266 -4.21 -1.02 -8.52
CA GLU A 266 -4.51 0.07 -9.45
C GLU A 266 -3.27 0.47 -10.27
N ALA A 267 -2.10 0.62 -9.63
CA ALA A 267 -0.83 0.94 -10.27
C ALA A 267 -0.43 -0.16 -11.29
N ARG A 268 -0.54 -1.43 -10.90
CA ARG A 268 -0.28 -2.57 -11.81
C ARG A 268 -1.24 -2.62 -12.98
N SER A 269 -2.51 -2.39 -12.73
CA SER A 269 -3.53 -2.36 -13.78
C SER A 269 -3.28 -1.21 -14.77
N ALA A 270 -2.83 -0.06 -14.29
CA ALA A 270 -2.44 1.07 -15.13
C ALA A 270 -1.19 0.74 -15.98
N ALA A 271 -0.17 0.13 -15.37
CA ALA A 271 1.04 -0.31 -16.06
C ALA A 271 0.74 -1.36 -17.13
N ALA A 272 -0.13 -2.33 -16.84
CA ALA A 272 -0.55 -3.35 -17.80
C ALA A 272 -1.30 -2.76 -19.01
N ARG A 273 -2.20 -1.79 -18.78
CA ARG A 273 -2.88 -1.07 -19.88
C ARG A 273 -1.88 -0.28 -20.73
N GLY A 274 -0.91 0.40 -20.11
CA GLY A 274 0.15 1.13 -20.82
C GLY A 274 1.10 0.19 -21.57
N ALA A 275 1.38 -1.00 -21.06
CA ALA A 275 2.15 -2.03 -21.75
C ALA A 275 1.36 -2.64 -22.91
N GLY A 276 0.06 -2.94 -22.72
CA GLY A 276 -0.82 -3.45 -23.76
C GLY A 276 -0.94 -2.49 -24.97
N ALA A 277 -1.05 -1.18 -24.72
CA ALA A 277 -1.05 -0.17 -25.76
C ALA A 277 0.30 -0.11 -26.52
N ARG A 278 1.43 -0.26 -25.80
CA ARG A 278 2.78 -0.32 -26.42
C ARG A 278 3.01 -1.64 -27.17
N THR A 279 2.51 -2.77 -26.64
CA THR A 279 2.61 -4.07 -27.28
C THR A 279 1.74 -4.15 -28.51
N ALA A 280 0.54 -3.55 -28.54
CA ALA A 280 -0.30 -3.43 -29.72
C ALA A 280 0.40 -2.59 -30.80
N ALA A 281 1.10 -1.51 -30.44
CA ALA A 281 1.93 -0.73 -31.33
C ALA A 281 3.17 -1.50 -31.81
N ALA A 282 3.79 -2.33 -30.93
CA ALA A 282 4.97 -3.14 -31.25
C ALA A 282 4.62 -4.43 -32.04
N VAL A 283 3.46 -5.03 -31.84
CA VAL A 283 2.93 -6.13 -32.67
C VAL A 283 2.63 -5.64 -34.07
N ALA A 284 2.12 -4.41 -34.21
CA ALA A 284 2.02 -3.72 -35.51
C ALA A 284 3.39 -3.47 -36.17
N ALA A 285 4.47 -3.47 -35.36
CA ALA A 285 5.87 -3.31 -35.79
C ALA A 285 6.70 -4.61 -35.84
N GLY A 286 6.11 -5.78 -35.54
CA GLY A 286 6.73 -7.10 -35.76
C GLY A 286 7.70 -7.61 -34.67
N SER A 287 7.69 -7.06 -33.44
CA SER A 287 8.59 -7.52 -32.35
C SER A 287 7.86 -7.67 -31.02
N ALA A 288 7.31 -8.86 -30.71
CA ALA A 288 6.69 -9.11 -29.40
C ALA A 288 7.20 -10.42 -28.79
N GLY A 289 7.81 -10.31 -27.58
CA GLY A 289 8.04 -11.42 -26.65
C GLY A 289 6.91 -11.54 -25.61
N PRO A 290 6.77 -12.67 -24.90
CA PRO A 290 5.71 -12.90 -23.94
C PRO A 290 5.86 -11.95 -22.73
N VAL A 291 4.74 -11.33 -22.34
CA VAL A 291 4.65 -10.50 -21.13
C VAL A 291 4.61 -11.41 -19.89
N PRO A 292 5.48 -11.25 -18.88
CA PRO A 292 5.40 -12.01 -17.64
C PRO A 292 4.04 -11.79 -16.95
N GLY A 293 3.42 -12.87 -16.51
CA GLY A 293 2.14 -12.82 -15.80
C GLY A 293 2.24 -11.92 -14.55
N ALA A 294 1.23 -11.07 -14.36
CA ALA A 294 1.15 -10.16 -13.22
C ALA A 294 1.09 -10.98 -11.91
N GLN A 295 2.18 -10.96 -11.13
CA GLN A 295 2.20 -11.60 -9.81
C GLN A 295 1.17 -10.92 -8.88
N ALA A 296 0.41 -11.71 -8.13
CA ALA A 296 -0.52 -11.19 -7.13
C ALA A 296 0.25 -10.38 -6.07
N CYS A 297 -0.38 -9.32 -5.53
CA CYS A 297 0.12 -8.60 -4.36
C CYS A 297 -0.46 -9.19 -3.09
N ALA A 298 0.32 -9.19 -2.03
CA ALA A 298 -0.16 -9.47 -0.70
C ALA A 298 0.43 -8.50 0.33
N ALA A 299 -0.23 -8.43 1.48
CA ALA A 299 0.26 -7.68 2.62
C ALA A 299 0.42 -8.58 3.84
N GLY A 300 1.50 -8.35 4.59
CA GLY A 300 1.73 -8.98 5.86
C GLY A 300 1.76 -7.96 7.00
N VAL A 301 1.21 -8.33 8.15
CA VAL A 301 1.17 -7.50 9.35
C VAL A 301 1.96 -8.20 10.45
N GLY A 302 2.99 -7.53 10.98
CA GLY A 302 3.81 -8.00 12.10
C GLY A 302 3.11 -7.88 13.44
N GLY A 303 3.73 -8.39 14.50
CA GLY A 303 3.25 -8.24 15.86
C GLY A 303 3.36 -6.80 16.35
N ALA A 304 2.42 -6.39 17.20
CA ALA A 304 2.46 -5.08 17.81
C ALA A 304 3.53 -5.03 18.92
N ARG A 305 4.27 -3.92 19.00
CA ARG A 305 5.30 -3.65 20.03
C ARG A 305 5.19 -2.21 20.50
N THR A 306 5.57 -1.98 21.75
CA THR A 306 5.74 -0.64 22.30
C THR A 306 7.19 -0.21 22.12
N GLY A 307 7.41 0.99 21.55
CA GLY A 307 8.75 1.48 21.23
C GLY A 307 9.30 0.91 19.92
N LEU A 308 10.57 1.21 19.64
CA LEU A 308 11.19 0.99 18.33
C LEU A 308 12.28 -0.09 18.31
N ALA A 309 12.70 -0.59 19.46
CA ALA A 309 13.87 -1.50 19.58
C ALA A 309 13.69 -2.80 18.77
N GLU A 310 12.47 -3.31 18.68
CA GLU A 310 12.16 -4.58 18.02
C GLU A 310 11.65 -4.42 16.58
N LEU A 311 11.72 -3.22 15.98
CA LEU A 311 11.20 -3.00 14.61
C LEU A 311 11.82 -3.95 13.57
N GLY A 312 13.10 -4.31 13.72
CA GLY A 312 13.73 -5.30 12.85
C GLY A 312 13.05 -6.67 12.91
N ALA A 313 12.70 -7.15 14.11
CA ALA A 313 11.96 -8.41 14.28
C ALA A 313 10.53 -8.29 13.74
N VAL A 314 9.85 -7.18 14.03
CA VAL A 314 8.49 -6.92 13.50
C VAL A 314 8.49 -6.86 11.97
N TRP A 315 9.57 -6.37 11.35
CA TRP A 315 9.73 -6.39 9.90
C TRP A 315 9.86 -7.81 9.34
N GLN A 316 10.65 -8.66 9.99
CA GLN A 316 10.75 -10.08 9.61
C GLN A 316 9.40 -10.77 9.72
N GLU A 317 8.64 -10.51 10.79
CA GLU A 317 7.28 -11.02 10.98
C GLU A 317 6.33 -10.57 9.86
N ALA A 318 6.32 -9.26 9.52
CA ALA A 318 5.47 -8.71 8.48
C ALA A 318 5.84 -9.27 7.09
N SER A 319 7.14 -9.37 6.79
CA SER A 319 7.64 -9.93 5.54
C SER A 319 7.28 -11.42 5.41
N ALA A 320 7.41 -12.18 6.50
CA ALA A 320 7.02 -13.59 6.53
C ALA A 320 5.51 -13.77 6.31
N ALA A 321 4.69 -12.93 6.92
CA ALA A 321 3.24 -12.94 6.72
C ALA A 321 2.86 -12.62 5.27
N ALA A 322 3.53 -11.66 4.62
CA ALA A 322 3.32 -11.34 3.21
C ALA A 322 3.71 -12.52 2.31
N ARG A 323 4.86 -13.17 2.56
CA ARG A 323 5.27 -14.37 1.82
C ARG A 323 4.27 -15.51 1.98
N ALA A 324 3.79 -15.74 3.19
CA ALA A 324 2.78 -16.77 3.46
C ALA A 324 1.47 -16.49 2.72
N ALA A 325 1.03 -15.22 2.66
CA ALA A 325 -0.17 -14.83 1.93
C ALA A 325 -0.02 -15.02 0.40
N LEU A 326 1.17 -14.77 -0.14
CA LEU A 326 1.47 -15.04 -1.56
C LEU A 326 1.51 -16.53 -1.88
N ALA A 327 2.04 -17.33 -0.97
CA ALA A 327 2.21 -18.77 -1.14
C ALA A 327 0.91 -19.56 -0.92
N GLU A 328 0.02 -19.08 -0.06
CA GLU A 328 -1.14 -19.82 0.42
C GLU A 328 -2.42 -18.96 0.40
N PRO A 329 -3.28 -19.15 -0.61
CA PRO A 329 -4.49 -18.31 -0.81
C PRO A 329 -5.45 -18.28 0.39
N ARG A 330 -5.44 -19.30 1.24
CA ARG A 330 -6.32 -19.35 2.45
C ARG A 330 -6.04 -18.23 3.45
N PHE A 331 -4.85 -17.62 3.45
CA PHE A 331 -4.55 -16.49 4.30
C PHE A 331 -5.12 -15.18 3.78
N GLY A 332 -5.67 -15.18 2.55
CA GLY A 332 -6.19 -14.00 1.88
C GLY A 332 -5.07 -13.04 1.44
N PRO A 333 -5.43 -11.89 0.88
CA PRO A 333 -4.43 -10.92 0.43
C PRO A 333 -3.75 -10.17 1.59
N VAL A 334 -4.29 -10.26 2.83
CA VAL A 334 -3.71 -9.66 4.04
C VAL A 334 -3.58 -10.73 5.12
N ALA A 335 -2.36 -11.09 5.49
CA ALA A 335 -2.08 -12.05 6.57
C ALA A 335 -1.44 -11.37 7.78
N ARG A 336 -1.76 -11.85 8.98
CA ARG A 336 -1.07 -11.45 10.20
C ARG A 336 -0.07 -12.53 10.60
N TRP A 337 1.08 -12.13 11.13
CA TRP A 337 2.09 -13.04 11.66
C TRP A 337 1.52 -14.06 12.65
N ALA A 338 0.60 -13.62 13.51
CA ALA A 338 -0.03 -14.49 14.50
C ALA A 338 -0.82 -15.65 13.87
N ASP A 339 -1.32 -15.48 12.64
CA ASP A 339 -2.30 -16.39 12.02
C ASP A 339 -1.67 -17.32 10.97
N ILE A 340 -0.40 -17.10 10.56
CA ILE A 340 0.24 -17.91 9.51
C ILE A 340 0.73 -19.29 9.98
N GLY A 341 0.57 -19.62 11.26
CA GLY A 341 0.85 -20.95 11.80
C GLY A 341 2.27 -21.45 11.49
N PRO A 342 2.43 -22.65 10.88
CA PRO A 342 3.74 -23.25 10.60
C PRO A 342 4.59 -22.41 9.60
N TYR A 343 3.99 -21.55 8.82
CA TYR A 343 4.74 -20.66 7.92
C TYR A 343 5.66 -19.69 8.67
N ARG A 344 5.43 -19.45 9.98
CA ARG A 344 6.38 -18.72 10.83
C ARG A 344 7.75 -19.36 10.89
N LEU A 345 7.81 -20.69 10.90
CA LEU A 345 9.06 -21.46 10.90
C LEU A 345 9.61 -21.60 9.46
N LEU A 346 8.75 -21.91 8.50
CA LEU A 346 9.15 -22.12 7.11
C LEU A 346 9.78 -20.88 6.48
N THR A 347 9.24 -19.70 6.76
CA THR A 347 9.77 -18.42 6.24
C THR A 347 11.09 -18.00 6.92
N ALA A 348 11.44 -18.58 8.08
CA ALA A 348 12.71 -18.37 8.74
C ALA A 348 13.84 -19.28 8.22
N LEU A 349 13.50 -20.31 7.45
CA LEU A 349 14.49 -21.20 6.83
C LEU A 349 15.20 -20.47 5.66
N PRO A 350 16.47 -20.82 5.39
CA PRO A 350 17.15 -20.34 4.18
C PRO A 350 16.35 -20.71 2.91
N PRO A 351 16.36 -19.90 1.85
CA PRO A 351 15.59 -20.16 0.62
C PRO A 351 15.85 -21.52 -0.04
N GLN A 352 17.02 -22.13 0.22
CA GLN A 352 17.38 -23.45 -0.32
C GLN A 352 16.88 -24.63 0.54
N ALA A 353 16.49 -24.38 1.80
CA ALA A 353 16.10 -25.45 2.74
C ALA A 353 14.86 -26.25 2.29
N PRO A 354 13.86 -25.66 1.60
CA PRO A 354 12.74 -26.42 1.06
C PRO A 354 13.08 -27.34 -0.13
N GLN A 355 14.29 -27.24 -0.68
CA GLN A 355 14.73 -28.04 -1.83
C GLN A 355 15.39 -29.34 -1.38
N ASP A 356 14.68 -30.13 -0.55
CA ASP A 356 15.19 -31.42 -0.10
C ASP A 356 15.33 -32.38 -1.27
N PRO A 357 16.51 -33.08 -1.44
CA PRO A 357 16.76 -33.98 -2.55
C PRO A 357 15.76 -35.13 -2.66
N ALA A 358 15.24 -35.65 -1.54
CA ALA A 358 14.25 -36.72 -1.55
C ALA A 358 12.90 -36.26 -2.12
N VAL A 359 12.53 -35.00 -1.89
CA VAL A 359 11.25 -34.43 -2.34
C VAL A 359 11.34 -33.76 -3.71
N ALA A 360 12.54 -33.36 -4.16
CA ALA A 360 12.75 -32.70 -5.44
C ALA A 360 12.10 -33.39 -6.65
N PRO A 361 12.14 -34.73 -6.78
CA PRO A 361 11.47 -35.44 -7.90
C PRO A 361 9.95 -35.21 -7.93
N LEU A 362 9.34 -35.07 -6.76
CA LEU A 362 7.89 -34.86 -6.62
C LEU A 362 7.47 -33.43 -7.00
N LEU A 363 8.36 -32.44 -6.87
CA LEU A 363 8.10 -31.03 -7.17
C LEU A 363 8.16 -30.69 -8.67
N THR A 364 8.45 -31.67 -9.53
CA THR A 364 8.48 -31.45 -10.98
C THR A 364 7.07 -31.27 -11.54
N PRO A 365 6.88 -30.54 -12.66
CA PRO A 365 5.57 -30.35 -13.28
C PRO A 365 4.86 -31.66 -13.62
N ALA A 366 5.61 -32.71 -13.96
CA ALA A 366 5.07 -34.05 -14.30
C ALA A 366 4.38 -34.74 -13.11
N HIS A 367 4.75 -34.39 -11.89
CA HIS A 367 4.24 -35.01 -10.66
C HIS A 367 3.33 -34.09 -9.82
N HIS A 368 2.88 -32.96 -10.38
CA HIS A 368 2.04 -31.96 -9.70
C HIS A 368 0.81 -32.58 -8.99
N GLU A 369 0.12 -33.54 -9.65
CA GLU A 369 -1.05 -34.23 -9.05
C GLU A 369 -0.67 -35.10 -7.84
N LEU A 370 0.51 -35.71 -7.87
CA LEU A 370 1.03 -36.51 -6.75
C LEU A 370 1.43 -35.60 -5.58
N ALA A 371 2.14 -34.51 -5.87
CA ALA A 371 2.51 -33.51 -4.87
C ALA A 371 1.26 -32.93 -4.17
N ARG A 372 0.24 -32.53 -4.96
CA ARG A 372 -1.05 -32.09 -4.43
C ARG A 372 -1.74 -33.16 -3.59
N THR A 373 -1.70 -34.43 -4.02
CA THR A 373 -2.31 -35.53 -3.27
C THR A 373 -1.62 -35.73 -1.91
N ALA A 374 -0.28 -35.73 -1.89
CA ALA A 374 0.50 -35.84 -0.67
C ALA A 374 0.23 -34.67 0.28
N GLU A 375 0.22 -33.44 -0.21
CA GLU A 375 -0.04 -32.27 0.60
C GLU A 375 -1.43 -32.32 1.24
N VAL A 376 -2.47 -32.59 0.48
CA VAL A 376 -3.84 -32.70 0.99
C VAL A 376 -3.96 -33.84 2.00
N TYR A 377 -3.25 -34.96 1.80
CA TYR A 377 -3.19 -36.06 2.75
C TYR A 377 -2.58 -35.64 4.10
N LEU A 378 -1.47 -34.90 4.05
CA LEU A 378 -0.79 -34.40 5.24
C LEU A 378 -1.59 -33.29 5.93
N ASP A 379 -2.22 -32.40 5.18
CA ASP A 379 -3.13 -31.35 5.71
C ASP A 379 -4.34 -31.96 6.45
N HIS A 380 -4.77 -33.15 6.07
CA HIS A 380 -5.83 -33.91 6.74
C HIS A 380 -5.29 -34.89 7.80
N ALA A 381 -4.05 -34.68 8.26
CA ALA A 381 -3.39 -35.53 9.28
C ALA A 381 -3.41 -37.02 8.95
N GLY A 382 -3.23 -37.39 7.68
CA GLY A 382 -3.21 -38.78 7.22
C GLY A 382 -4.59 -39.45 7.13
N GLN A 383 -5.68 -38.71 7.24
CA GLN A 383 -7.04 -39.28 7.20
C GLN A 383 -7.50 -39.54 5.76
N ALA A 384 -7.29 -40.76 5.26
CA ALA A 384 -7.58 -41.14 3.89
C ALA A 384 -9.02 -40.83 3.42
N GLY A 385 -10.01 -40.97 4.32
CA GLY A 385 -11.41 -40.67 3.98
C GLY A 385 -11.63 -39.19 3.69
N ARG A 386 -11.11 -38.29 4.54
CA ARG A 386 -11.20 -36.82 4.34
C ARG A 386 -10.42 -36.39 3.12
N THR A 387 -9.23 -36.95 2.93
CA THR A 387 -8.37 -36.66 1.78
C THR A 387 -9.05 -37.01 0.47
N ALA A 388 -9.60 -38.25 0.38
CA ALA A 388 -10.30 -38.71 -0.83
C ALA A 388 -11.50 -37.81 -1.17
N THR A 389 -12.27 -37.41 -0.16
CA THR A 389 -13.39 -36.45 -0.31
C THR A 389 -12.90 -35.09 -0.80
N ALA A 390 -11.86 -34.54 -0.18
CA ALA A 390 -11.30 -33.22 -0.54
C ALA A 390 -10.72 -33.17 -1.95
N LEU A 391 -10.16 -34.29 -2.42
CA LEU A 391 -9.63 -34.43 -3.78
C LEU A 391 -10.67 -34.86 -4.83
N GLY A 392 -11.87 -35.24 -4.40
CA GLY A 392 -12.90 -35.77 -5.30
C GLY A 392 -12.52 -37.11 -5.97
N ILE A 393 -11.73 -37.97 -5.30
CA ILE A 393 -11.24 -39.24 -5.82
C ILE A 393 -11.67 -40.44 -4.97
N HIS A 394 -11.65 -41.62 -5.58
CA HIS A 394 -11.90 -42.86 -4.83
C HIS A 394 -10.71 -43.21 -3.93
N ARG A 395 -10.95 -43.86 -2.78
CA ARG A 395 -9.90 -44.27 -1.82
C ARG A 395 -8.80 -45.13 -2.46
N GLN A 396 -9.14 -46.03 -3.36
CA GLN A 396 -8.14 -46.88 -4.08
C GLN A 396 -7.18 -46.00 -4.90
N THR A 397 -7.71 -45.00 -5.59
CA THR A 397 -6.89 -44.02 -6.34
C THR A 397 -5.97 -43.24 -5.42
N LEU A 398 -6.47 -42.85 -4.22
CA LEU A 398 -5.65 -42.17 -3.21
C LEU A 398 -4.48 -43.07 -2.79
N TYR A 399 -4.73 -44.33 -2.39
CA TYR A 399 -3.65 -45.24 -1.96
C TYR A 399 -2.65 -45.50 -3.06
N TYR A 400 -3.12 -45.69 -4.30
CA TYR A 400 -2.21 -45.80 -5.46
C TYR A 400 -1.31 -44.60 -5.62
N ARG A 401 -1.85 -43.37 -5.50
CA ARG A 401 -1.06 -42.13 -5.61
C ARG A 401 -0.09 -41.98 -4.44
N LEU A 402 -0.49 -42.30 -3.21
CA LEU A 402 0.40 -42.22 -2.03
C LEU A 402 1.56 -43.21 -2.17
N SER A 403 1.29 -44.48 -2.56
CA SER A 403 2.36 -45.42 -2.82
C SER A 403 3.31 -44.96 -3.92
N ARG A 404 2.80 -44.23 -4.93
CA ARG A 404 3.67 -43.64 -5.96
C ARG A 404 4.51 -42.46 -5.41
N VAL A 405 4.00 -41.69 -4.47
CA VAL A 405 4.77 -40.66 -3.75
C VAL A 405 5.92 -41.30 -2.99
N GLU A 406 5.66 -42.35 -2.18
CA GLU A 406 6.69 -43.12 -1.47
C GLU A 406 7.78 -43.66 -2.40
N GLN A 407 7.38 -44.24 -3.52
CA GLN A 407 8.35 -44.76 -4.53
C GLN A 407 9.23 -43.66 -5.13
N LEU A 408 8.69 -42.45 -5.31
CA LEU A 408 9.43 -41.35 -5.91
C LEU A 408 10.36 -40.65 -4.94
N THR A 409 9.95 -40.58 -3.66
CA THR A 409 10.67 -39.85 -2.63
C THR A 409 11.56 -40.76 -1.78
N GLY A 410 11.24 -42.05 -1.70
CA GLY A 410 11.85 -42.99 -0.77
C GLY A 410 11.42 -42.78 0.70
N LEU A 411 10.44 -41.89 0.94
CA LEU A 411 9.93 -41.59 2.27
C LEU A 411 8.78 -42.55 2.61
N ASP A 412 8.67 -42.92 3.92
CA ASP A 412 7.60 -43.76 4.46
C ASP A 412 6.49 -42.84 5.03
N LEU A 413 5.31 -42.90 4.43
CA LEU A 413 4.19 -42.09 4.90
C LEU A 413 3.55 -42.63 6.20
N ASP A 414 4.00 -43.71 6.75
CA ASP A 414 3.63 -44.17 8.07
C ASP A 414 4.62 -43.72 9.18
N ASP A 415 5.81 -43.23 8.77
CA ASP A 415 6.78 -42.60 9.65
C ASP A 415 6.49 -41.10 9.89
N GLY A 416 6.64 -40.65 11.15
CA GLY A 416 6.31 -39.28 11.53
C GLY A 416 7.33 -38.23 11.07
N GLU A 417 8.64 -38.58 11.03
CA GLU A 417 9.70 -37.67 10.59
C GLU A 417 9.66 -37.47 9.08
N ASP A 418 9.42 -38.56 8.34
CA ASP A 418 9.27 -38.53 6.88
C ASP A 418 8.03 -37.71 6.44
N ARG A 419 6.91 -37.85 7.17
CA ARG A 419 5.74 -36.99 6.99
C ARG A 419 6.05 -35.53 7.24
N LEU A 420 6.77 -35.21 8.30
CA LEU A 420 7.16 -33.86 8.62
C LEU A 420 8.05 -33.26 7.53
N LEU A 421 9.09 -34.00 7.12
CA LEU A 421 9.99 -33.60 6.05
C LEU A 421 9.22 -33.31 4.74
N LEU A 422 8.39 -34.25 4.31
CA LEU A 422 7.60 -34.11 3.09
C LEU A 422 6.66 -32.90 3.17
N HIS A 423 5.96 -32.73 4.28
CA HIS A 423 5.02 -31.62 4.47
C HIS A 423 5.72 -30.27 4.47
N MET A 424 6.85 -30.14 5.18
CA MET A 424 7.66 -28.92 5.21
C MET A 424 8.19 -28.58 3.81
N ALA A 425 8.70 -29.56 3.06
CA ALA A 425 9.23 -29.35 1.73
C ALA A 425 8.14 -28.92 0.73
N LEU A 426 6.96 -29.57 0.75
CA LEU A 426 5.82 -29.22 -0.09
C LEU A 426 5.32 -27.79 0.16
N LYS A 427 5.17 -27.41 1.44
CA LYS A 427 4.73 -26.04 1.81
C LYS A 427 5.83 -25.02 1.58
N GLY A 428 7.08 -25.37 1.82
CA GLY A 428 8.23 -24.51 1.60
C GLY A 428 8.47 -24.19 0.12
N ALA A 429 8.22 -25.16 -0.77
CA ALA A 429 8.34 -24.97 -2.21
C ALA A 429 7.44 -23.86 -2.77
N ARG A 430 6.36 -23.49 -2.09
CA ARG A 430 5.48 -22.38 -2.46
C ARG A 430 6.00 -21.01 -2.03
N LEU A 431 6.99 -20.98 -1.12
CA LEU A 431 7.61 -19.74 -0.61
C LEU A 431 8.81 -19.29 -1.47
N ALA A 432 9.26 -20.15 -2.40
CA ALA A 432 10.43 -19.93 -3.25
C ALA A 432 10.21 -18.96 -4.42
#